data_c5d8b73a4c69606363641eca6e7f8c62
#
_entry.id   c5d8b73a4c69606363641eca6e7f8c62
#
_cell.length_a   1.000
_cell.length_b   1.000
_cell.length_c   1.000
_cell.angle_alpha   90.00
_cell.angle_beta   90.00
_cell.angle_gamma   90.00
#
_symmetry.space_group_name_H-M   'P 1'
#
loop_
_entity.id
_entity.type
_entity.pdbx_description
1 polymer ?
#
loop_
_entity_poly.entity_id
_entity_poly.type
_entity_poly.pdbx_seq_one_letter_code
_entity_poly.pdbx_strand_id
1 'polypeptide(L)'
;MANEKKLVKAITARDEDFAQWYTDVVREAELCDYSSVKGCLNYLPNGYAIWENIQRDLDARFKETGVENVSLPMLIPESLLEKEGDHIEGFAPEVAWVT
;
A
#
# COMPACT_ATOMS: atom_id res chain seq x y z
N MET A 1 22.39 30.27 -18.62
CA MET A 1 21.75 29.19 -17.88
C MET A 1 21.54 28.03 -18.84
N ALA A 2 22.21 26.95 -18.61
CA ALA A 2 22.09 25.77 -19.46
C ALA A 2 20.66 25.25 -19.38
N ASN A 3 20.00 25.16 -20.52
CA ASN A 3 18.70 24.55 -20.67
C ASN A 3 18.92 23.05 -20.47
N GLU A 4 18.78 22.58 -19.21
CA GLU A 4 18.81 21.17 -18.93
C GLU A 4 17.68 20.51 -19.72
N LYS A 5 18.05 19.77 -20.75
CA LYS A 5 17.13 18.97 -21.53
C LYS A 5 16.41 18.04 -20.57
N LYS A 6 15.11 18.28 -20.31
CA LYS A 6 14.25 17.34 -19.63
C LYS A 6 14.47 15.93 -20.23
N LEU A 7 15.12 15.06 -19.49
CA LEU A 7 15.41 13.69 -19.91
C LEU A 7 14.13 12.88 -20.10
N VAL A 8 13.08 13.22 -19.34
CA VAL A 8 11.78 12.59 -19.42
C VAL A 8 10.71 13.66 -19.62
N LYS A 9 9.96 13.56 -20.72
CA LYS A 9 8.94 14.54 -21.11
C LYS A 9 7.53 14.18 -20.62
N ALA A 10 7.31 12.94 -20.20
CA ALA A 10 6.00 12.40 -19.87
C ALA A 10 5.56 12.63 -18.41
N ILE A 11 6.47 13.07 -17.56
CA ILE A 11 6.21 13.30 -16.14
C ILE A 11 6.57 14.73 -15.73
N THR A 12 5.89 15.20 -14.68
CA THR A 12 6.24 16.46 -14.01
C THR A 12 7.61 16.34 -13.34
N ALA A 13 8.40 17.41 -13.33
CA ALA A 13 9.69 17.39 -12.67
C ALA A 13 9.52 17.34 -11.14
N ARG A 14 10.36 16.56 -10.47
CA ARG A 14 10.29 16.34 -9.02
C ARG A 14 10.43 17.62 -8.19
N ASP A 15 11.25 18.56 -8.65
CA ASP A 15 11.51 19.84 -8.02
C ASP A 15 10.41 20.89 -8.32
N GLU A 16 9.61 20.66 -9.36
CA GLU A 16 8.47 21.50 -9.71
C GLU A 16 7.23 21.15 -8.88
N ASP A 17 6.85 19.88 -8.84
CA ASP A 17 5.74 19.36 -8.04
C ASP A 17 6.01 17.89 -7.64
N PHE A 18 6.42 17.67 -6.41
CA PHE A 18 6.75 16.34 -5.90
C PHE A 18 5.55 15.39 -5.90
N ALA A 19 4.37 15.86 -5.51
CA ALA A 19 3.17 15.02 -5.44
C ALA A 19 2.73 14.57 -6.83
N GLN A 20 2.74 15.49 -7.79
CA GLN A 20 2.41 15.16 -9.17
C GLN A 20 3.47 14.26 -9.81
N TRP A 21 4.75 14.53 -9.56
CA TRP A 21 5.85 13.66 -10.00
C TRP A 21 5.68 12.22 -9.49
N TYR A 22 5.33 12.05 -8.22
CA TYR A 22 5.11 10.73 -7.62
C TYR A 22 3.98 9.98 -8.34
N THR A 23 2.86 10.64 -8.54
CA THR A 23 1.70 10.07 -9.25
C THR A 23 2.02 9.72 -10.70
N ASP A 24 2.74 10.60 -11.39
CA ASP A 24 3.14 10.37 -12.78
C ASP A 24 4.09 9.16 -12.90
N VAL A 25 5.06 9.04 -11.99
CA VAL A 25 5.99 7.90 -11.96
C VAL A 25 5.24 6.59 -11.73
N VAL A 26 4.34 6.55 -10.76
CA VAL A 26 3.53 5.36 -10.47
C VAL A 26 2.73 4.90 -11.70
N ARG A 27 2.14 5.84 -12.41
CA ARG A 27 1.34 5.57 -13.61
C ARG A 27 2.21 5.16 -14.79
N GLU A 28 3.23 5.94 -15.13
CA GLU A 28 4.06 5.72 -16.31
C GLU A 28 4.97 4.47 -16.18
N ALA A 29 5.36 4.11 -14.97
CA ALA A 29 6.08 2.86 -14.70
C ALA A 29 5.16 1.64 -14.59
N GLU A 30 3.86 1.82 -14.77
CA GLU A 30 2.85 0.75 -14.70
C GLU A 30 2.91 -0.01 -13.35
N LEU A 31 3.00 0.76 -12.24
CA LEU A 31 3.03 0.17 -10.90
C LEU A 31 1.62 -0.11 -10.38
N CYS A 32 0.71 0.83 -10.57
CA CYS A 32 -0.69 0.75 -10.13
C CYS A 32 -1.63 1.39 -11.14
N ASP A 33 -2.89 0.98 -11.07
CA ASP A 33 -3.98 1.58 -11.81
C ASP A 33 -5.24 1.67 -10.93
N TYR A 34 -6.18 2.51 -11.31
CA TYR A 34 -7.45 2.63 -10.61
C TYR A 34 -8.34 1.41 -10.86
N SER A 35 -9.00 0.95 -9.79
CA SER A 35 -10.06 -0.05 -9.92
C SER A 35 -11.42 0.61 -10.12
N SER A 36 -12.43 -0.21 -10.42
CA SER A 36 -13.83 0.24 -10.48
C SER A 36 -14.41 0.60 -9.10
N VAL A 37 -13.73 0.23 -8.03
CA VAL A 37 -14.12 0.54 -6.65
C VAL A 37 -13.33 1.73 -6.15
N LYS A 38 -14.01 2.81 -5.79
CA LYS A 38 -13.36 4.03 -5.28
C LYS A 38 -12.51 3.73 -4.04
N GLY A 39 -11.28 4.21 -4.06
CA GLY A 39 -10.32 4.00 -2.96
C GLY A 39 -9.54 2.69 -3.02
N CYS A 40 -9.88 1.79 -3.97
CA CYS A 40 -9.13 0.57 -4.21
C CYS A 40 -8.27 0.71 -5.47
N LEU A 41 -7.05 0.20 -5.42
CA LEU A 41 -6.12 0.22 -6.54
C LEU A 41 -5.84 -1.20 -7.03
N ASN A 42 -5.61 -1.33 -8.33
CA ASN A 42 -5.05 -2.53 -8.93
C ASN A 42 -3.52 -2.40 -8.93
N TYR A 43 -2.83 -3.30 -8.25
CA TYR A 43 -1.37 -3.37 -8.31
C TYR A 43 -0.97 -4.16 -9.54
N LEU A 44 -0.27 -3.51 -10.46
CA LEU A 44 0.20 -4.12 -11.70
C LEU A 44 1.47 -4.95 -11.46
N PRO A 45 1.88 -5.81 -12.39
CA PRO A 45 3.03 -6.70 -12.18
C PRO A 45 4.31 -5.99 -11.71
N ASN A 46 4.62 -4.82 -12.26
CA ASN A 46 5.81 -4.07 -11.86
C ASN A 46 5.73 -3.58 -10.41
N GLY A 47 4.58 -3.07 -9.99
CA GLY A 47 4.36 -2.64 -8.60
C GLY A 47 4.31 -3.81 -7.64
N TYR A 48 3.66 -4.89 -8.01
CA TYR A 48 3.55 -6.08 -7.17
C TYR A 48 4.90 -6.78 -6.97
N ALA A 49 5.78 -6.76 -7.99
CA ALA A 49 7.14 -7.27 -7.87
C ALA A 49 7.97 -6.56 -6.79
N ILE A 50 7.78 -5.25 -6.64
CA ILE A 50 8.40 -4.47 -5.54
C ILE A 50 7.88 -4.98 -4.19
N TRP A 51 6.58 -5.17 -4.06
CA TRP A 51 5.95 -5.70 -2.86
C TRP A 51 6.45 -7.12 -2.52
N GLU A 52 6.52 -8.01 -3.50
CA GLU A 52 7.04 -9.37 -3.31
C GLU A 52 8.50 -9.37 -2.81
N ASN A 53 9.33 -8.46 -3.31
CA ASN A 53 10.70 -8.32 -2.84
C ASN A 53 10.77 -7.86 -1.38
N ILE A 54 9.92 -6.90 -0.99
CA ILE A 54 9.82 -6.45 0.40
C ILE A 54 9.35 -7.60 1.30
N GLN A 55 8.32 -8.32 0.91
CA GLN A 55 7.81 -9.47 1.67
C GLN A 55 8.89 -10.54 1.86
N ARG A 56 9.62 -10.87 0.80
CA ARG A 56 10.67 -11.89 0.84
C ARG A 56 11.80 -11.52 1.79
N ASP A 57 12.28 -10.29 1.74
CA ASP A 57 13.37 -9.82 2.60
C ASP A 57 12.94 -9.77 4.07
N LEU A 58 11.77 -9.18 4.36
CA LEU A 58 11.26 -9.08 5.72
C LEU A 58 10.90 -10.45 6.31
N ASP A 59 10.25 -11.32 5.56
CA ASP A 59 9.88 -12.66 6.01
C ASP A 59 11.12 -13.48 6.41
N ALA A 60 12.18 -13.42 5.60
CA ALA A 60 13.45 -14.09 5.91
C ALA A 60 14.05 -13.58 7.22
N ARG A 61 14.07 -12.25 7.42
CA ARG A 61 14.59 -11.62 8.65
C ARG A 61 13.76 -11.99 9.89
N PHE A 62 12.43 -12.03 9.77
CA PHE A 62 11.57 -12.47 10.88
C PHE A 62 11.82 -13.92 11.25
N LYS A 63 11.98 -14.81 10.28
CA LYS A 63 12.28 -16.23 10.52
C LYS A 63 13.64 -16.45 11.16
N GLU A 64 14.64 -15.64 10.88
CA GLU A 64 15.94 -15.66 11.55
C GLU A 64 15.80 -15.41 13.07
N THR A 65 14.79 -14.68 13.51
CA THR A 65 14.50 -14.44 14.93
C THR A 65 13.64 -15.52 15.58
N GLY A 66 13.28 -16.58 14.86
CA GLY A 66 12.46 -17.69 15.35
C GLY A 66 10.94 -17.46 15.23
N VAL A 67 10.53 -16.42 14.51
CA VAL A 67 9.10 -16.16 14.23
C VAL A 67 8.60 -17.13 13.17
N GLU A 68 7.42 -17.69 13.39
CA GLU A 68 6.74 -18.58 12.47
C GLU A 68 5.51 -17.91 11.85
N ASN A 69 5.25 -18.19 10.58
CA ASN A 69 4.09 -17.67 9.87
C ASN A 69 2.82 -18.41 10.29
N VAL A 70 1.73 -17.67 10.45
CA VAL A 70 0.40 -18.18 10.75
C VAL A 70 -0.63 -17.53 9.84
N SER A 71 -1.67 -18.26 9.51
CA SER A 71 -2.82 -17.75 8.78
C SER A 71 -4.05 -17.80 9.68
N LEU A 72 -4.61 -16.64 9.98
CA LEU A 72 -5.83 -16.51 10.76
C LEU A 72 -7.03 -16.21 9.85
N PRO A 73 -8.27 -16.49 10.30
CA PRO A 73 -9.47 -16.14 9.55
C PRO A 73 -9.55 -14.63 9.26
N MET A 74 -10.01 -14.29 8.07
CA MET A 74 -10.19 -12.89 7.65
C MET A 74 -11.39 -12.24 8.38
N LEU A 75 -12.41 -13.03 8.73
CA LEU A 75 -13.62 -12.54 9.40
C LEU A 75 -13.39 -12.52 10.91
N ILE A 76 -13.79 -11.42 11.54
CA ILE A 76 -13.65 -11.17 12.98
C ILE A 76 -15.03 -11.07 13.58
N PRO A 77 -15.34 -11.80 14.67
CA PRO A 77 -16.60 -11.64 15.38
C PRO A 77 -16.76 -10.24 15.97
N GLU A 78 -17.97 -9.69 15.88
CA GLU A 78 -18.31 -8.36 16.44
C GLU A 78 -17.92 -8.23 17.91
N SER A 79 -18.15 -9.28 18.71
CA SER A 79 -17.81 -9.29 20.14
C SER A 79 -16.35 -9.03 20.47
N LEU A 80 -15.43 -9.31 19.56
CA LEU A 80 -14.01 -8.99 19.74
C LEU A 80 -13.72 -7.51 19.50
N LEU A 81 -14.41 -6.90 18.54
CA LEU A 81 -14.31 -5.47 18.27
C LEU A 81 -14.90 -4.64 19.41
N GLU A 82 -16.02 -5.09 19.99
CA GLU A 82 -16.62 -4.43 21.17
C GLU A 82 -15.69 -4.41 22.37
N LYS A 83 -14.96 -5.51 22.62
CA LYS A 83 -13.94 -5.57 23.69
C LYS A 83 -12.80 -4.60 23.48
N GLU A 84 -12.36 -4.38 22.27
CA GLU A 84 -11.30 -3.39 21.95
C GLU A 84 -11.80 -1.95 22.16
N GLY A 85 -13.08 -1.69 21.92
CA GLY A 85 -13.71 -0.40 22.20
C GLY A 85 -13.59 0.05 23.66
N ASP A 86 -13.58 -0.89 24.59
CA ASP A 86 -13.41 -0.63 26.03
C ASP A 86 -11.97 -0.26 26.42
N HIS A 87 -10.99 -0.59 25.57
CA HIS A 87 -9.56 -0.42 25.84
C HIS A 87 -8.95 0.81 25.15
N ILE A 88 -9.58 1.33 24.09
CA ILE A 88 -9.07 2.44 23.30
C ILE A 88 -10.05 3.61 23.36
N GLU A 89 -9.66 4.68 24.03
CA GLU A 89 -10.43 5.91 24.08
C GLU A 89 -10.60 6.50 22.67
N GLY A 90 -11.84 6.74 22.26
CA GLY A 90 -12.17 7.27 20.94
C GLY A 90 -12.20 6.24 19.82
N PHE A 91 -12.12 4.94 20.12
CA PHE A 91 -12.27 3.88 19.14
C PHE A 91 -13.71 3.81 18.61
N ALA A 92 -13.89 4.16 17.33
CA ALA A 92 -15.15 3.98 16.60
C ALA A 92 -14.91 2.93 15.50
N PRO A 93 -15.39 1.68 15.66
CA PRO A 93 -15.20 0.65 14.64
C PRO A 93 -16.06 0.94 13.42
N GLU A 94 -15.41 1.37 12.34
CA GLU A 94 -16.02 1.43 11.00
C GLU A 94 -15.64 0.16 10.25
N VAL A 95 -16.61 -0.70 10.00
CA VAL A 95 -16.39 -2.02 9.40
C VAL A 95 -17.39 -2.32 8.29
N ALA A 96 -17.02 -3.22 7.39
CA ALA A 96 -17.96 -3.82 6.45
C ALA A 96 -18.59 -5.07 7.10
N TRP A 97 -19.88 -5.05 7.29
CA TRP A 97 -20.63 -6.17 7.89
C TRP A 97 -20.92 -7.24 6.84
N VAL A 98 -20.67 -8.49 7.23
CA VAL A 98 -21.18 -9.64 6.48
C VAL A 98 -22.59 -9.94 6.98
N THR A 99 -23.55 -9.85 6.08
CA THR A 99 -24.98 -10.11 6.34
C THR A 99 -25.42 -11.43 5.74
#